data_35bcb57458c401a122ac2d004845bc52
#
_entry.id   35bcb57458c401a122ac2d004845bc52
#
_cell.length_a   1.000
_cell.length_b   1.000
_cell.length_c   1.000
_cell.angle_alpha   90.00
_cell.angle_beta   90.00
_cell.angle_gamma   90.00
#
_symmetry.space_group_name_H-M   'P 1'
#
loop_
_entity.id
_entity.type
_entity.pdbx_description
1 polymer ?
#
loop_
_entity_poly.entity_id
_entity_poly.type
_entity_poly.pdbx_seq_one_letter_code
_entity_poly.pdbx_strand_id
1 'polypeptide(L)'
;MANRMDSHETPDGRTTDLEKLTAAMSGLTQEQLQNVLQSLLAARTPLSRLFESTPPPSRRRPRRADVVTYRVRIDLKGTRPPLWRRLELASDLFLDQIHEIIQVAFGWTDSHLHQFGSGPAHYGPETEHYLCPFQVEDGETGVPEEDVRLDEVLVDAGDRLFYDYDFGDGWEHVIKLEAVLPRHDSGPRAVCVAGRRDGPPEDCGGIYAYELISAAADPANPDHADAVAEFDRFYGGSAEPEDVRTTPFDIPEINETLAGLLPLDERDPATSDSGQERNFPRPLDELVHAVRSTAGKRELRQLIRAARLDQPVSVDAETAARMVHPYTWLLNRISDDGIKLTSAGYLPPAHVEAAMTELSLGEEWMGEGNRENQTLPVLHLRESAANMGLLRKRRGMLLLTSRARGLRADPVALWWHLAERMPPKSPDPCERQAGLILLAALAAQAAGDPDVITARLLSAIGWINGDGTELKELTAGHASWDTRIVLRRLGALTDDGRLRPAAKPTAEGVTFARAALRTWPHG
;
A
#
# COMPACT_ATOMS: atom_id res chain seq x y z
N MET A 1 -46.60 30.38 -38.43
CA MET A 1 -45.67 30.89 -37.41
C MET A 1 -44.89 29.72 -36.84
N ALA A 2 -43.68 29.57 -37.33
CA ALA A 2 -42.79 28.43 -36.99
C ALA A 2 -41.99 28.79 -35.75
N ASN A 3 -42.08 27.94 -34.74
CA ASN A 3 -41.31 28.06 -33.50
C ASN A 3 -39.97 27.32 -33.74
N ARG A 4 -38.86 28.04 -33.78
CA ARG A 4 -37.53 27.52 -33.77
C ARG A 4 -37.23 27.03 -32.34
N MET A 5 -36.97 25.74 -32.18
CA MET A 5 -36.30 25.22 -31.02
C MET A 5 -34.77 25.45 -31.22
N ASP A 6 -34.22 26.28 -30.39
CA ASP A 6 -32.76 26.42 -30.27
C ASP A 6 -32.23 25.16 -29.55
N SER A 7 -31.31 24.51 -30.25
CA SER A 7 -30.51 23.40 -29.72
C SER A 7 -29.48 23.98 -28.76
N HIS A 8 -29.57 23.65 -27.48
CA HIS A 8 -28.48 23.81 -26.52
C HIS A 8 -27.36 22.81 -26.89
N GLU A 9 -26.28 23.33 -27.41
CA GLU A 9 -25.01 22.63 -27.48
C GLU A 9 -24.44 22.52 -26.06
N THR A 10 -24.33 21.31 -25.56
CA THR A 10 -23.52 20.99 -24.38
C THR A 10 -22.04 21.00 -24.76
N PRO A 11 -21.15 21.59 -23.96
CA PRO A 11 -19.72 21.60 -24.22
C PRO A 11 -19.07 20.33 -23.66
N ASP A 12 -19.36 19.17 -24.22
CA ASP A 12 -18.60 17.95 -23.90
C ASP A 12 -17.97 17.38 -25.17
N GLY A 13 -16.67 17.68 -25.34
CA GLY A 13 -15.87 17.27 -26.49
C GLY A 13 -15.48 15.79 -26.49
N ARG A 14 -16.16 14.95 -25.73
CA ARG A 14 -16.01 13.50 -25.80
C ARG A 14 -17.01 12.93 -26.80
N THR A 15 -16.58 12.78 -28.04
CA THR A 15 -17.27 11.87 -28.98
C THR A 15 -17.26 10.49 -28.37
N THR A 16 -18.44 9.92 -28.06
CA THR A 16 -18.55 8.56 -27.59
C THR A 16 -17.96 7.61 -28.63
N ASP A 17 -17.44 6.46 -28.24
CA ASP A 17 -16.89 5.46 -29.17
C ASP A 17 -17.92 5.06 -30.24
N LEU A 18 -19.19 5.19 -29.93
CA LEU A 18 -20.30 4.99 -30.85
C LEU A 18 -20.34 6.09 -31.94
N GLU A 19 -20.06 7.34 -31.61
CA GLU A 19 -20.01 8.47 -32.58
C GLU A 19 -18.78 8.36 -33.47
N LYS A 20 -17.64 7.94 -32.91
CA LYS A 20 -16.41 7.64 -33.67
C LYS A 20 -16.64 6.48 -34.64
N LEU A 21 -17.32 5.43 -34.18
CA LEU A 21 -17.72 4.28 -35.00
C LEU A 21 -18.66 4.71 -36.12
N THR A 22 -19.66 5.50 -35.79
CA THR A 22 -20.65 5.99 -36.77
C THR A 22 -19.97 6.89 -37.81
N ALA A 23 -19.05 7.75 -37.39
CA ALA A 23 -18.28 8.62 -38.30
C ALA A 23 -17.33 7.81 -39.18
N ALA A 24 -16.63 6.82 -38.66
CA ALA A 24 -15.76 5.93 -39.43
C ALA A 24 -16.53 5.06 -40.43
N MET A 25 -17.73 4.62 -40.05
CA MET A 25 -18.58 3.78 -40.92
C MET A 25 -19.33 4.58 -42.00
N SER A 26 -19.61 5.86 -41.78
CA SER A 26 -20.34 6.71 -42.75
C SER A 26 -19.60 6.98 -44.05
N GLY A 27 -18.30 6.75 -44.13
CA GLY A 27 -17.47 6.87 -45.32
C GLY A 27 -17.24 5.57 -46.10
N LEU A 28 -17.74 4.44 -45.62
CA LEU A 28 -17.51 3.12 -46.22
C LEU A 28 -18.64 2.75 -47.19
N THR A 29 -18.29 2.09 -48.30
CA THR A 29 -19.28 1.48 -49.22
C THR A 29 -19.91 0.25 -48.55
N GLN A 30 -21.07 -0.16 -49.05
CA GLN A 30 -21.78 -1.33 -48.54
C GLN A 30 -20.95 -2.63 -48.62
N GLU A 31 -20.12 -2.75 -49.64
CA GLU A 31 -19.21 -3.91 -49.82
C GLU A 31 -18.05 -3.86 -48.80
N GLN A 32 -17.51 -2.68 -48.52
CA GLN A 32 -16.47 -2.44 -47.50
C GLN A 32 -17.02 -2.73 -46.09
N LEU A 33 -18.26 -2.31 -45.80
CA LEU A 33 -18.97 -2.64 -44.55
C LEU A 33 -19.18 -4.15 -44.36
N GLN A 34 -19.60 -4.86 -45.40
CA GLN A 34 -19.76 -6.33 -45.36
C GLN A 34 -18.42 -7.04 -45.15
N ASN A 35 -17.35 -6.59 -45.78
CA ASN A 35 -16.01 -7.17 -45.62
C ASN A 35 -15.44 -6.91 -44.21
N VAL A 36 -15.67 -5.75 -43.63
CA VAL A 36 -15.30 -5.43 -42.24
C VAL A 36 -16.09 -6.30 -41.26
N LEU A 37 -17.41 -6.45 -41.48
CA LEU A 37 -18.26 -7.31 -40.63
C LEU A 37 -17.86 -8.79 -40.71
N GLN A 38 -17.57 -9.29 -41.90
CA GLN A 38 -17.10 -10.66 -42.07
C GLN A 38 -15.75 -10.92 -41.45
N SER A 39 -14.83 -9.94 -41.57
CA SER A 39 -13.51 -10.01 -40.93
C SER A 39 -13.60 -10.01 -39.41
N LEU A 40 -14.48 -9.20 -38.83
CA LEU A 40 -14.76 -9.14 -37.40
C LEU A 40 -15.35 -10.45 -36.85
N LEU A 41 -16.31 -11.03 -37.58
CA LEU A 41 -16.93 -12.30 -37.22
C LEU A 41 -15.96 -13.49 -37.34
N ALA A 42 -15.05 -13.45 -38.33
CA ALA A 42 -14.06 -14.50 -38.53
C ALA A 42 -12.88 -14.45 -37.55
N ALA A 43 -12.46 -13.24 -37.15
CA ALA A 43 -11.27 -13.06 -36.34
C ALA A 43 -11.49 -13.18 -34.82
N ARG A 44 -12.74 -13.24 -34.35
CA ARG A 44 -13.07 -13.12 -32.90
C ARG A 44 -12.33 -11.97 -32.19
N THR A 45 -11.98 -10.93 -32.92
CA THR A 45 -11.22 -9.77 -32.40
C THR A 45 -12.21 -8.84 -31.69
N PRO A 46 -11.95 -8.43 -30.44
CA PRO A 46 -12.77 -7.42 -29.78
C PRO A 46 -12.80 -6.12 -30.57
N LEU A 47 -13.96 -5.50 -30.69
CA LEU A 47 -14.16 -4.22 -31.42
C LEU A 47 -13.21 -3.10 -30.95
N SER A 48 -12.81 -3.13 -29.67
CA SER A 48 -11.84 -2.22 -29.07
C SER A 48 -10.49 -2.16 -29.80
N ARG A 49 -10.02 -3.27 -30.41
CA ARG A 49 -8.75 -3.29 -31.18
C ARG A 49 -8.80 -2.55 -32.53
N LEU A 50 -9.99 -2.23 -33.02
CA LEU A 50 -10.11 -1.45 -34.28
C LEU A 50 -9.87 0.05 -34.06
N PHE A 51 -9.81 0.49 -32.82
CA PHE A 51 -9.64 1.89 -32.41
C PHE A 51 -8.37 2.12 -31.58
N GLU A 52 -7.43 1.16 -31.61
CA GLU A 52 -6.11 1.39 -31.03
C GLU A 52 -5.46 2.58 -31.77
N SER A 53 -5.65 3.78 -31.22
CA SER A 53 -4.82 4.92 -31.58
C SER A 53 -3.39 4.58 -31.21
N THR A 54 -2.46 4.76 -32.13
CA THR A 54 -1.02 4.64 -31.81
C THR A 54 -0.75 5.51 -30.59
N PRO A 55 -0.21 4.97 -29.50
CA PRO A 55 0.07 5.78 -28.32
C PRO A 55 0.99 6.95 -28.73
N PRO A 56 0.81 8.14 -28.15
CA PRO A 56 1.68 9.27 -28.43
C PRO A 56 3.13 8.90 -28.14
N PRO A 57 4.10 9.47 -28.87
CA PRO A 57 5.50 9.23 -28.60
C PRO A 57 5.82 9.64 -27.16
N SER A 58 6.60 8.83 -26.44
CA SER A 58 6.99 9.16 -25.07
C SER A 58 7.70 10.51 -25.01
N ARG A 59 7.28 11.36 -24.09
CA ARG A 59 7.86 12.68 -23.81
C ARG A 59 8.82 12.67 -22.64
N ARG A 60 8.98 11.50 -22.01
CA ARG A 60 9.89 11.32 -20.88
C ARG A 60 11.34 11.47 -21.32
N ARG A 61 12.11 12.15 -20.50
CA ARG A 61 13.55 12.37 -20.70
C ARG A 61 14.35 11.44 -19.77
N PRO A 62 15.64 11.23 -20.04
CA PRO A 62 16.49 10.44 -19.14
C PRO A 62 16.49 11.01 -17.73
N ARG A 63 16.45 10.13 -16.73
CA ARG A 63 16.56 10.46 -15.30
C ARG A 63 17.85 11.22 -15.02
N ARG A 64 17.78 12.19 -14.13
CA ARG A 64 18.99 12.91 -13.68
C ARG A 64 19.90 11.98 -12.90
N ALA A 65 21.22 12.16 -13.10
CA ALA A 65 22.22 11.43 -12.31
C ALA A 65 22.23 11.92 -10.85
N ASP A 66 22.10 13.25 -10.66
CA ASP A 66 22.09 13.87 -9.35
C ASP A 66 20.69 14.33 -8.96
N VAL A 67 20.30 14.10 -7.71
CA VAL A 67 19.04 14.59 -7.17
C VAL A 67 19.18 16.08 -6.85
N VAL A 68 18.28 16.87 -7.40
CA VAL A 68 18.21 18.33 -7.19
C VAL A 68 16.87 18.68 -6.54
N THR A 69 16.70 19.94 -6.11
CA THR A 69 15.43 20.45 -5.62
C THR A 69 14.73 21.22 -6.74
N TYR A 70 13.53 20.81 -7.06
CA TYR A 70 12.63 21.49 -7.97
C TYR A 70 11.71 22.42 -7.21
N ARG A 71 11.75 23.73 -7.55
CA ARG A 71 10.72 24.65 -7.10
C ARG A 71 9.63 24.64 -8.16
N VAL A 72 8.47 24.11 -7.78
CA VAL A 72 7.30 24.04 -8.66
C VAL A 72 6.19 24.92 -8.14
N ARG A 73 5.39 25.46 -9.07
CA ARG A 73 4.14 26.11 -8.77
C ARG A 73 3.00 25.27 -9.35
N ILE A 74 2.00 24.99 -8.52
CA ILE A 74 0.79 24.24 -8.86
C ILE A 74 -0.38 25.21 -8.82
N ASP A 75 -0.95 25.50 -9.97
CA ASP A 75 -2.13 26.36 -10.10
C ASP A 75 -3.38 25.49 -10.34
N LEU A 76 -4.43 25.67 -9.54
CA LEU A 76 -5.75 25.13 -9.82
C LEU A 76 -6.43 26.04 -10.85
N LYS A 77 -6.73 25.49 -12.03
CA LYS A 77 -7.32 26.24 -13.14
C LYS A 77 -8.74 26.70 -12.83
N GLY A 78 -9.13 27.83 -13.40
CA GLY A 78 -10.49 28.35 -13.31
C GLY A 78 -10.79 29.19 -12.08
N THR A 79 -10.00 29.16 -11.03
CA THR A 79 -10.22 29.92 -9.78
C THR A 79 -9.92 31.42 -9.93
N ARG A 80 -10.74 32.28 -9.30
CA ARG A 80 -10.58 33.74 -9.29
C ARG A 80 -10.89 34.31 -7.90
N PRO A 81 -9.87 34.93 -7.20
CA PRO A 81 -8.46 35.02 -7.56
C PRO A 81 -7.79 33.64 -7.62
N PRO A 82 -6.62 33.50 -8.29
CA PRO A 82 -5.95 32.20 -8.46
C PRO A 82 -5.67 31.50 -7.14
N LEU A 83 -6.04 30.22 -7.05
CA LEU A 83 -5.63 29.29 -6.01
C LEU A 83 -4.38 28.56 -6.49
N TRP A 84 -3.31 28.56 -5.68
CA TRP A 84 -2.07 27.93 -6.06
C TRP A 84 -1.23 27.54 -4.83
N ARG A 85 -0.31 26.60 -5.05
CA ARG A 85 0.72 26.18 -4.08
C ARG A 85 2.09 26.27 -4.73
N ARG A 86 3.11 26.64 -3.96
CA ARG A 86 4.52 26.59 -4.38
C ARG A 86 5.24 25.61 -3.49
N LEU A 87 5.82 24.58 -4.10
CA LEU A 87 6.49 23.51 -3.41
C LEU A 87 7.95 23.44 -3.83
N GLU A 88 8.81 23.01 -2.90
CA GLU A 88 10.16 22.56 -3.18
C GLU A 88 10.21 21.05 -3.02
N LEU A 89 10.55 20.32 -4.09
CA LEU A 89 10.41 18.89 -4.23
C LEU A 89 11.75 18.28 -4.62
N ALA A 90 12.10 17.12 -4.09
CA ALA A 90 13.21 16.33 -4.61
C ALA A 90 12.90 15.86 -6.04
N SER A 91 13.84 16.03 -6.97
CA SER A 91 13.62 15.75 -8.40
C SER A 91 13.39 14.26 -8.72
N ASP A 92 13.80 13.37 -7.83
CA ASP A 92 13.68 11.92 -7.96
C ASP A 92 12.38 11.33 -7.40
N LEU A 93 11.44 12.16 -6.98
CA LEU A 93 10.11 11.72 -6.57
C LEU A 93 9.35 11.14 -7.76
N PHE A 94 8.57 10.09 -7.52
CA PHE A 94 7.69 9.48 -8.50
C PHE A 94 6.35 10.23 -8.55
N LEU A 95 5.59 10.10 -9.65
CA LEU A 95 4.35 10.86 -9.83
C LEU A 95 3.27 10.45 -8.81
N ASP A 96 3.22 9.19 -8.39
CA ASP A 96 2.37 8.74 -7.29
C ASP A 96 2.68 9.50 -5.98
N GLN A 97 3.95 9.80 -5.71
CA GLN A 97 4.36 10.64 -4.57
C GLN A 97 3.98 12.11 -4.77
N ILE A 98 4.04 12.60 -6.01
CA ILE A 98 3.58 13.96 -6.34
C ILE A 98 2.08 14.08 -6.13
N HIS A 99 1.29 13.05 -6.49
CA HIS A 99 -0.13 12.99 -6.19
C HIS A 99 -0.41 13.16 -4.69
N GLU A 100 0.22 12.36 -3.84
CA GLU A 100 0.03 12.45 -2.38
C GLU A 100 0.44 13.83 -1.81
N ILE A 101 1.53 14.43 -2.34
CA ILE A 101 1.96 15.77 -1.95
C ILE A 101 0.89 16.81 -2.34
N ILE A 102 0.28 16.68 -3.52
CA ILE A 102 -0.80 17.57 -3.95
C ILE A 102 -2.01 17.40 -3.06
N GLN A 103 -2.41 16.17 -2.73
CA GLN A 103 -3.50 15.89 -1.81
C GLN A 103 -3.31 16.62 -0.47
N VAL A 104 -2.15 16.48 0.14
CA VAL A 104 -1.81 17.21 1.39
C VAL A 104 -1.82 18.72 1.19
N ALA A 105 -1.23 19.23 0.10
CA ALA A 105 -1.11 20.66 -0.13
C ALA A 105 -2.43 21.37 -0.41
N PHE A 106 -3.44 20.66 -0.94
CA PHE A 106 -4.78 21.19 -1.20
C PHE A 106 -5.81 20.78 -0.14
N GLY A 107 -5.45 19.84 0.76
CA GLY A 107 -6.30 19.37 1.85
C GLY A 107 -7.31 18.30 1.43
N TRP A 108 -6.98 17.51 0.42
CA TRP A 108 -7.79 16.40 -0.07
C TRP A 108 -7.42 15.07 0.57
N THR A 109 -8.29 14.06 0.42
CA THR A 109 -8.21 12.78 1.13
C THR A 109 -8.00 11.58 0.20
N ASP A 110 -7.66 11.81 -1.08
CA ASP A 110 -7.47 10.75 -2.09
C ASP A 110 -8.72 9.86 -2.27
N SER A 111 -9.90 10.50 -2.31
CA SER A 111 -11.19 9.81 -2.43
C SER A 111 -11.59 9.52 -3.88
N HIS A 112 -10.93 10.15 -4.85
CA HIS A 112 -11.29 10.13 -6.27
C HIS A 112 -10.12 9.74 -7.17
N LEU A 113 -10.45 9.43 -8.44
CA LEU A 113 -9.46 9.12 -9.47
C LEU A 113 -8.69 10.38 -9.87
N HIS A 114 -7.46 10.15 -10.32
CA HIS A 114 -6.57 11.19 -10.81
C HIS A 114 -5.75 10.71 -12.02
N GLN A 115 -5.13 11.66 -12.71
CA GLN A 115 -4.27 11.36 -13.85
C GLN A 115 -3.25 12.48 -14.03
N PHE A 116 -2.02 12.11 -14.39
CA PHE A 116 -1.05 13.08 -14.88
C PHE A 116 -0.98 13.07 -16.40
N GLY A 117 -0.51 14.20 -16.99
CA GLY A 117 -0.30 14.30 -18.42
C GLY A 117 0.84 15.24 -18.79
N SER A 118 1.71 14.83 -19.71
CA SER A 118 2.76 15.68 -20.28
C SER A 118 2.54 15.88 -21.77
N GLY A 119 2.54 17.13 -22.20
CA GLY A 119 2.27 17.46 -23.60
C GLY A 119 2.20 18.97 -23.85
N PRO A 120 1.96 19.37 -25.11
CA PRO A 120 1.84 20.79 -25.49
C PRO A 120 0.53 21.40 -24.97
N ALA A 121 -0.50 20.60 -24.74
CA ALA A 121 -1.81 20.97 -24.21
C ALA A 121 -2.23 19.99 -23.12
N HIS A 122 -3.16 20.41 -22.27
CA HIS A 122 -3.67 19.58 -21.18
C HIS A 122 -4.32 18.30 -21.73
N TYR A 123 -5.21 18.44 -22.67
CA TYR A 123 -5.80 17.34 -23.43
C TYR A 123 -5.42 17.47 -24.89
N GLY A 124 -4.98 16.39 -25.49
CA GLY A 124 -4.63 16.40 -26.90
C GLY A 124 -4.03 15.08 -27.37
N PRO A 125 -3.98 14.87 -28.69
CA PRO A 125 -3.46 13.62 -29.25
C PRO A 125 -1.97 13.41 -29.01
N GLU A 126 -1.25 14.46 -28.60
CA GLU A 126 0.19 14.39 -28.29
C GLU A 126 0.48 14.39 -26.77
N THR A 127 -0.53 14.30 -25.93
CA THR A 127 -0.35 14.24 -24.47
C THR A 127 -0.14 12.80 -24.03
N GLU A 128 1.03 12.52 -23.45
CA GLU A 128 1.31 11.24 -22.79
C GLU A 128 0.68 11.26 -21.40
N HIS A 129 -0.18 10.29 -21.12
CA HIS A 129 -0.88 10.18 -19.84
C HIS A 129 -0.19 9.17 -18.92
N TYR A 130 -0.15 9.49 -17.64
CA TYR A 130 0.38 8.65 -16.57
C TYR A 130 -0.77 8.25 -15.67
N LEU A 131 -1.02 6.94 -15.62
CA LEU A 131 -2.24 6.36 -15.08
C LEU A 131 -2.11 6.06 -13.59
N CYS A 132 -3.15 6.38 -12.84
CA CYS A 132 -3.27 5.91 -11.47
C CYS A 132 -3.51 4.40 -11.42
N PRO A 133 -3.29 3.72 -10.26
CA PRO A 133 -3.43 2.27 -10.15
C PRO A 133 -4.77 1.73 -10.61
N PHE A 134 -5.88 2.42 -10.33
CA PHE A 134 -7.21 1.99 -10.73
C PHE A 134 -7.39 1.95 -12.26
N GLN A 135 -6.89 2.96 -12.98
CA GLN A 135 -6.97 2.99 -14.44
C GLN A 135 -6.15 1.86 -15.07
N VAL A 136 -4.99 1.52 -14.47
CA VAL A 136 -4.18 0.37 -14.88
C VAL A 136 -4.92 -0.95 -14.66
N GLU A 137 -5.60 -1.11 -13.51
CA GLU A 137 -6.42 -2.30 -13.20
C GLU A 137 -7.63 -2.43 -14.14
N ASP A 138 -8.22 -1.32 -14.55
CA ASP A 138 -9.36 -1.28 -15.49
C ASP A 138 -8.92 -1.52 -16.95
N GLY A 139 -7.61 -1.70 -17.17
CA GLY A 139 -7.02 -2.05 -18.46
C GLY A 139 -6.84 -0.87 -19.41
N GLU A 140 -6.81 0.37 -18.91
CA GLU A 140 -6.47 1.54 -19.72
C GLU A 140 -5.02 1.45 -20.23
N THR A 141 -4.79 1.98 -21.43
CA THR A 141 -3.47 1.96 -22.05
C THR A 141 -2.71 3.23 -21.72
N GLY A 142 -1.62 3.09 -20.98
CA GLY A 142 -0.76 4.21 -20.57
C GLY A 142 0.41 3.73 -19.74
N VAL A 143 1.15 4.66 -19.19
CA VAL A 143 2.30 4.38 -18.32
C VAL A 143 1.84 4.52 -16.87
N PRO A 144 2.09 3.52 -15.98
CA PRO A 144 1.80 3.68 -14.57
C PRO A 144 2.57 4.88 -13.98
N GLU A 145 1.89 5.72 -13.21
CA GLU A 145 2.49 6.92 -12.60
C GLU A 145 3.62 6.57 -11.62
N GLU A 146 3.54 5.40 -10.98
CA GLU A 146 4.56 4.91 -10.05
C GLU A 146 5.89 4.55 -10.73
N ASP A 147 5.90 4.41 -12.05
CA ASP A 147 7.11 4.12 -12.85
C ASP A 147 7.79 5.40 -13.38
N VAL A 148 7.16 6.57 -13.20
CA VAL A 148 7.61 7.84 -13.79
C VAL A 148 8.10 8.79 -12.71
N ARG A 149 9.37 9.21 -12.82
CA ARG A 149 9.95 10.21 -11.91
C ARG A 149 9.65 11.62 -12.40
N LEU A 150 9.57 12.54 -11.45
CA LEU A 150 9.34 13.96 -11.72
C LEU A 150 10.39 14.55 -12.68
N ASP A 151 11.66 14.11 -12.56
CA ASP A 151 12.76 14.56 -13.41
C ASP A 151 12.75 13.96 -14.84
N GLU A 152 11.86 13.02 -15.13
CA GLU A 152 11.63 12.52 -16.49
C GLU A 152 10.63 13.41 -17.25
N VAL A 153 9.76 14.12 -16.54
CA VAL A 153 8.67 14.92 -17.13
C VAL A 153 8.82 16.43 -16.95
N LEU A 154 9.57 16.87 -15.95
CA LEU A 154 9.97 18.26 -15.72
C LEU A 154 11.49 18.31 -15.66
N VAL A 155 12.15 19.00 -16.62
CA VAL A 155 13.61 19.02 -16.74
C VAL A 155 14.17 20.43 -16.65
N ASP A 156 13.57 21.36 -17.38
CA ASP A 156 14.01 22.75 -17.50
C ASP A 156 13.00 23.72 -16.92
N ALA A 157 13.46 24.81 -16.34
CA ALA A 157 12.57 25.86 -15.84
C ALA A 157 11.64 26.34 -16.95
N GLY A 158 10.34 26.32 -16.67
CA GLY A 158 9.27 26.60 -17.63
C GLY A 158 8.51 25.37 -18.10
N ASP A 159 9.05 24.16 -17.91
CA ASP A 159 8.35 22.91 -18.20
C ASP A 159 7.06 22.80 -17.39
N ARG A 160 6.09 22.09 -17.97
CA ARG A 160 4.75 21.94 -17.38
C ARG A 160 4.34 20.48 -17.39
N LEU A 161 3.66 20.08 -16.31
CA LEU A 161 2.96 18.82 -16.14
C LEU A 161 1.52 19.15 -15.78
N PHE A 162 0.57 18.41 -16.32
CA PHE A 162 -0.84 18.54 -16.00
C PHE A 162 -1.22 17.48 -14.97
N TYR A 163 -2.20 17.82 -14.12
CA TYR A 163 -2.72 16.91 -13.13
C TYR A 163 -4.23 17.14 -12.96
N ASP A 164 -4.98 16.07 -13.10
CA ASP A 164 -6.42 16.05 -12.93
C ASP A 164 -6.77 15.22 -11.70
N TYR A 165 -7.64 15.74 -10.87
CA TYR A 165 -8.18 15.06 -9.71
C TYR A 165 -9.69 15.17 -9.72
N ASP A 166 -10.38 14.09 -9.35
CA ASP A 166 -11.83 13.98 -9.38
C ASP A 166 -12.43 14.38 -10.75
N PHE A 167 -12.59 13.40 -11.63
CA PHE A 167 -13.14 13.64 -12.98
C PHE A 167 -14.61 14.10 -12.95
N GLY A 168 -15.32 13.94 -11.81
CA GLY A 168 -16.67 14.46 -11.60
C GLY A 168 -16.66 15.96 -11.36
N ASP A 169 -15.88 16.43 -10.40
CA ASP A 169 -15.72 17.85 -10.05
C ASP A 169 -14.76 18.59 -10.98
N GLY A 170 -13.87 17.86 -11.65
CA GLY A 170 -12.98 18.38 -12.69
C GLY A 170 -11.88 19.30 -12.16
N TRP A 171 -11.15 18.90 -11.12
CA TRP A 171 -10.04 19.68 -10.55
C TRP A 171 -8.80 19.61 -11.43
N GLU A 172 -8.70 20.53 -12.41
CA GLU A 172 -7.58 20.62 -13.35
C GLU A 172 -6.45 21.48 -12.79
N HIS A 173 -5.21 20.94 -12.78
CA HIS A 173 -4.03 21.65 -12.30
C HIS A 173 -2.95 21.76 -13.36
N VAL A 174 -2.16 22.83 -13.25
CA VAL A 174 -0.90 23.00 -14.00
C VAL A 174 0.25 23.08 -13.01
N ILE A 175 1.15 22.11 -13.08
CA ILE A 175 2.39 22.05 -12.33
C ILE A 175 3.48 22.66 -13.22
N LYS A 176 4.04 23.80 -12.84
CA LYS A 176 5.10 24.47 -13.57
C LYS A 176 6.41 24.42 -12.81
N LEU A 177 7.48 23.95 -13.44
CA LEU A 177 8.83 24.05 -12.89
C LEU A 177 9.30 25.53 -12.98
N GLU A 178 9.46 26.18 -11.82
CA GLU A 178 9.92 27.57 -11.74
C GLU A 178 11.46 27.68 -11.70
N ALA A 179 12.11 26.76 -10.95
CA ALA A 179 13.55 26.74 -10.80
C ALA A 179 14.09 25.37 -10.43
N VAL A 180 15.32 25.09 -10.85
CA VAL A 180 16.13 23.96 -10.43
C VAL A 180 17.17 24.48 -9.44
N LEU A 181 17.15 23.97 -8.21
CA LEU A 181 17.97 24.43 -7.09
C LEU A 181 18.91 23.31 -6.63
N PRO A 182 20.10 23.66 -6.09
CA PRO A 182 20.93 22.68 -5.41
C PRO A 182 20.16 22.00 -4.26
N ARG A 183 20.36 20.68 -4.08
CA ARG A 183 19.78 19.94 -2.96
C ARG A 183 20.84 19.68 -1.89
N HIS A 184 20.45 19.83 -0.63
CA HIS A 184 21.23 19.38 0.52
C HIS A 184 20.72 18.00 0.94
N ASP A 185 21.61 17.03 1.14
CA ASP A 185 21.27 15.62 1.44
C ASP A 185 20.38 15.46 2.68
N SER A 186 20.48 16.35 3.66
CA SER A 186 19.67 16.37 4.88
C SER A 186 18.38 17.20 4.76
N GLY A 187 18.07 17.76 3.59
CA GLY A 187 16.88 18.57 3.38
C GLY A 187 15.62 17.71 3.20
N PRO A 188 14.43 18.20 3.62
CA PRO A 188 13.17 17.49 3.41
C PRO A 188 12.92 17.23 1.93
N ARG A 189 12.25 16.10 1.62
CA ARG A 189 11.99 15.71 0.23
C ARG A 189 10.87 16.53 -0.43
N ALA A 190 9.95 17.09 0.38
CA ALA A 190 8.90 17.99 -0.07
C ALA A 190 8.65 19.06 1.00
N VAL A 191 8.49 20.31 0.57
CA VAL A 191 8.17 21.46 1.45
C VAL A 191 7.23 22.41 0.70
N CYS A 192 6.14 22.82 1.35
CA CYS A 192 5.31 23.94 0.89
C CYS A 192 5.96 25.25 1.37
N VAL A 193 6.31 26.12 0.42
CA VAL A 193 7.01 27.39 0.72
C VAL A 193 6.13 28.62 0.55
N ALA A 194 5.04 28.52 -0.22
CA ALA A 194 4.07 29.59 -0.42
C ALA A 194 2.78 29.06 -1.01
N GLY A 195 1.70 29.83 -0.91
CA GLY A 195 0.43 29.53 -1.54
C GLY A 195 -0.57 30.65 -1.37
N ARG A 196 -1.77 30.46 -1.92
CA ARG A 196 -2.86 31.41 -1.79
C ARG A 196 -4.19 30.68 -1.81
N ARG A 197 -5.12 31.11 -0.96
CA ARG A 197 -6.48 30.60 -0.74
C ARG A 197 -6.52 29.21 -0.10
N ASP A 198 -7.60 28.96 0.56
CA ASP A 198 -7.95 27.67 1.15
C ASP A 198 -8.25 26.64 0.05
N GLY A 199 -8.06 25.37 0.34
CA GLY A 199 -8.35 24.28 -0.60
C GLY A 199 -9.85 24.02 -0.75
N PRO A 200 -10.33 23.54 -1.92
CA PRO A 200 -11.72 23.14 -2.10
C PRO A 200 -12.07 21.94 -1.21
N PRO A 201 -13.30 21.86 -0.67
CA PRO A 201 -13.79 20.64 -0.05
C PRO A 201 -13.93 19.51 -1.08
N GLU A 202 -13.84 18.26 -0.63
CA GLU A 202 -14.20 17.10 -1.45
C GLU A 202 -15.69 17.17 -1.84
N ASP A 203 -16.03 16.63 -3.02
CA ASP A 203 -17.42 16.47 -3.51
C ASP A 203 -18.25 17.76 -3.51
N CYS A 204 -17.63 18.93 -3.60
CA CYS A 204 -18.36 20.17 -3.50
C CYS A 204 -19.08 20.60 -4.79
N GLY A 205 -18.80 19.97 -5.93
CA GLY A 205 -19.42 20.28 -7.23
C GLY A 205 -18.58 21.19 -8.12
N GLY A 206 -17.25 21.12 -7.99
CA GLY A 206 -16.27 21.76 -8.87
C GLY A 206 -16.05 23.26 -8.61
N ILE A 207 -15.39 23.92 -9.58
CA ILE A 207 -14.93 25.32 -9.44
C ILE A 207 -16.06 26.28 -9.08
N TYR A 208 -17.22 26.12 -9.70
CA TYR A 208 -18.35 27.03 -9.44
C TYR A 208 -18.81 26.96 -7.99
N ALA A 209 -19.01 25.74 -7.46
CA ALA A 209 -19.41 25.54 -6.09
C ALA A 209 -18.33 26.00 -5.10
N TYR A 210 -17.05 25.74 -5.38
CA TYR A 210 -15.95 26.25 -4.57
C TYR A 210 -15.92 27.80 -4.49
N GLU A 211 -16.10 28.50 -5.61
CA GLU A 211 -16.17 29.97 -5.60
C GLU A 211 -17.39 30.46 -4.80
N LEU A 212 -18.53 29.77 -4.93
CA LEU A 212 -19.74 30.07 -4.20
C LEU A 212 -19.56 29.88 -2.67
N ILE A 213 -18.99 28.73 -2.25
CA ILE A 213 -18.65 28.44 -0.86
C ILE A 213 -17.71 29.52 -0.30
N SER A 214 -16.64 29.84 -1.06
CA SER A 214 -15.66 30.84 -0.64
C SER A 214 -16.29 32.24 -0.46
N ALA A 215 -17.20 32.63 -1.33
CA ALA A 215 -17.88 33.92 -1.26
C ALA A 215 -18.93 33.96 -0.13
N ALA A 216 -19.67 32.87 0.08
CA ALA A 216 -20.65 32.74 1.15
C ALA A 216 -20.01 32.68 2.55
N ALA A 217 -18.78 32.15 2.64
CA ALA A 217 -18.04 32.07 3.90
C ALA A 217 -17.33 33.38 4.29
N ASP A 218 -17.16 34.35 3.37
CA ASP A 218 -16.44 35.61 3.62
C ASP A 218 -17.42 36.81 3.73
N PRO A 219 -17.76 37.27 4.96
CA PRO A 219 -18.64 38.44 5.15
C PRO A 219 -18.08 39.75 4.56
N ALA A 220 -16.78 39.81 4.26
CA ALA A 220 -16.15 40.96 3.63
C ALA A 220 -16.26 40.94 2.09
N ASN A 221 -16.71 39.82 1.52
CA ASN A 221 -16.92 39.70 0.08
C ASN A 221 -18.08 40.64 -0.35
N PRO A 222 -17.91 41.48 -1.36
CA PRO A 222 -18.98 42.37 -1.82
C PRO A 222 -20.25 41.63 -2.30
N ASP A 223 -20.12 40.39 -2.75
CA ASP A 223 -21.20 39.54 -3.25
C ASP A 223 -21.70 38.55 -2.19
N HIS A 224 -21.30 38.68 -0.90
CA HIS A 224 -21.60 37.74 0.18
C HIS A 224 -23.09 37.43 0.30
N ALA A 225 -23.95 38.44 0.33
CA ALA A 225 -25.40 38.24 0.52
C ALA A 225 -26.04 37.46 -0.64
N ASP A 226 -25.59 37.72 -1.87
CA ASP A 226 -26.05 37.01 -3.06
C ASP A 226 -25.50 35.58 -3.06
N ALA A 227 -24.26 35.41 -2.63
CA ALA A 227 -23.60 34.10 -2.53
C ALA A 227 -24.29 33.20 -1.49
N VAL A 228 -24.67 33.73 -0.32
CA VAL A 228 -25.46 32.97 0.68
C VAL A 228 -26.79 32.52 0.11
N ALA A 229 -27.51 33.41 -0.55
CA ALA A 229 -28.82 33.08 -1.15
C ALA A 229 -28.70 32.06 -2.31
N GLU A 230 -27.58 32.06 -3.03
CA GLU A 230 -27.31 31.11 -4.08
C GLU A 230 -26.85 29.74 -3.51
N PHE A 231 -26.05 29.76 -2.43
CA PHE A 231 -25.65 28.56 -1.69
C PHE A 231 -26.88 27.79 -1.18
N ASP A 232 -27.84 28.49 -0.57
CA ASP A 232 -29.09 27.88 -0.10
C ASP A 232 -29.89 27.23 -1.25
N ARG A 233 -29.87 27.85 -2.43
CA ARG A 233 -30.50 27.27 -3.62
C ARG A 233 -29.74 26.06 -4.18
N PHE A 234 -28.40 26.11 -4.17
CA PHE A 234 -27.56 25.08 -4.73
C PHE A 234 -27.60 23.80 -3.87
N TYR A 235 -27.51 23.95 -2.56
CA TYR A 235 -27.53 22.82 -1.60
C TYR A 235 -28.95 22.50 -1.07
N GLY A 236 -29.98 23.21 -1.53
CA GLY A 236 -31.37 22.92 -1.21
C GLY A 236 -31.76 23.12 0.26
N GLY A 237 -31.03 23.97 0.99
CA GLY A 237 -31.21 24.19 2.43
C GLY A 237 -30.92 22.99 3.30
N SER A 238 -30.21 21.98 2.76
CA SER A 238 -29.82 20.77 3.48
C SER A 238 -28.43 20.86 4.11
N ALA A 239 -27.66 21.90 3.82
CA ALA A 239 -26.37 22.21 4.39
C ALA A 239 -26.25 23.69 4.71
N GLU A 240 -25.62 24.02 5.84
CA GLU A 240 -25.23 25.40 6.15
C GLU A 240 -23.86 25.68 5.53
N PRO A 241 -23.51 26.94 5.14
CA PRO A 241 -22.17 27.26 4.63
C PRO A 241 -21.04 26.85 5.58
N GLU A 242 -21.36 26.69 6.86
CA GLU A 242 -20.44 26.25 7.91
C GLU A 242 -20.20 24.74 7.91
N ASP A 243 -21.04 23.94 7.27
CA ASP A 243 -20.90 22.48 7.16
C ASP A 243 -20.03 22.08 5.96
N VAL A 244 -20.01 22.93 4.91
CA VAL A 244 -19.18 22.73 3.70
C VAL A 244 -18.01 23.71 3.74
N ARG A 245 -16.98 23.37 4.52
CA ARG A 245 -15.83 24.28 4.74
C ARG A 245 -14.71 24.01 3.75
N THR A 246 -14.10 25.10 3.27
CA THR A 246 -12.80 25.05 2.62
C THR A 246 -11.73 24.56 3.60
N THR A 247 -10.73 23.85 3.09
CA THR A 247 -9.58 23.43 3.91
C THR A 247 -8.61 24.60 4.09
N PRO A 248 -8.36 25.07 5.33
CA PRO A 248 -7.48 26.21 5.59
C PRO A 248 -6.08 26.00 5.01
N PHE A 249 -5.52 27.06 4.43
CA PHE A 249 -4.15 27.02 3.94
C PHE A 249 -3.18 27.37 5.06
N ASP A 250 -2.62 26.37 5.72
CA ASP A 250 -1.64 26.49 6.79
C ASP A 250 -0.32 25.81 6.40
N ILE A 251 0.72 26.60 6.13
CA ILE A 251 2.04 26.10 5.70
C ILE A 251 2.71 25.22 6.76
N PRO A 252 2.75 25.58 8.05
CA PRO A 252 3.23 24.72 9.13
C PRO A 252 2.57 23.34 9.16
N GLU A 253 1.25 23.27 9.13
CA GLU A 253 0.47 22.03 9.16
C GLU A 253 0.73 21.15 7.93
N ILE A 254 0.72 21.77 6.74
CA ILE A 254 1.07 21.08 5.48
C ILE A 254 2.48 20.49 5.58
N ASN A 255 3.46 21.25 6.07
CA ASN A 255 4.84 20.79 6.14
C ASN A 255 5.07 19.72 7.20
N GLU A 256 4.35 19.75 8.32
CA GLU A 256 4.35 18.66 9.30
C GLU A 256 3.83 17.37 8.69
N THR A 257 2.71 17.45 7.97
CA THR A 257 2.13 16.29 7.27
C THR A 257 3.05 15.76 6.16
N LEU A 258 3.67 16.65 5.36
CA LEU A 258 4.62 16.27 4.31
C LEU A 258 5.88 15.61 4.89
N ALA A 259 6.36 16.06 6.04
CA ALA A 259 7.50 15.45 6.71
C ALA A 259 7.18 14.02 7.21
N GLY A 260 5.95 13.78 7.66
CA GLY A 260 5.47 12.44 8.00
C GLY A 260 5.28 11.52 6.80
N LEU A 261 4.83 12.09 5.68
CA LEU A 261 4.59 11.37 4.42
C LEU A 261 5.90 10.92 3.76
N LEU A 262 6.92 11.77 3.78
CA LEU A 262 8.22 11.56 3.13
C LEU A 262 9.36 11.71 4.14
N PRO A 263 9.56 10.75 5.05
CA PRO A 263 10.64 10.81 6.00
C PRO A 263 11.99 10.94 5.28
N LEU A 264 12.91 11.66 5.91
CA LEU A 264 14.28 11.83 5.40
C LEU A 264 14.89 10.45 5.18
N ASP A 265 15.26 10.16 3.94
CA ASP A 265 16.06 8.99 3.64
C ASP A 265 17.45 9.15 4.27
N GLU A 266 17.76 8.37 5.27
CA GLU A 266 19.15 8.07 5.62
C GLU A 266 19.70 7.16 4.50
N ARG A 267 19.95 7.72 3.33
CA ARG A 267 20.60 7.00 2.23
C ARG A 267 22.10 7.04 2.41
N ASP A 268 22.64 5.86 2.60
CA ASP A 268 24.04 5.57 2.27
C ASP A 268 24.26 5.91 0.78
N PRO A 269 25.19 6.82 0.39
CA PRO A 269 25.37 7.28 -1.00
C PRO A 269 25.90 6.20 -1.97
N ALA A 270 26.00 4.94 -1.56
CA ALA A 270 26.61 3.85 -2.32
C ALA A 270 25.66 3.03 -3.20
N THR A 271 24.36 3.37 -3.30
CA THR A 271 23.42 2.58 -4.13
C THR A 271 22.65 3.41 -5.16
N SER A 272 23.40 4.14 -6.01
CA SER A 272 22.91 4.49 -7.35
C SER A 272 23.11 3.24 -8.23
N ASP A 273 22.15 2.35 -8.24
CA ASP A 273 22.19 1.20 -9.16
C ASP A 273 21.06 1.28 -10.18
N SER A 274 21.54 1.19 -11.42
CA SER A 274 20.84 0.91 -12.66
C SER A 274 19.60 0.03 -12.49
N GLY A 275 18.49 0.46 -13.08
CA GLY A 275 17.25 -0.21 -13.40
C GLY A 275 17.25 -1.74 -13.47
N GLN A 276 17.33 -2.40 -12.34
CA GLN A 276 16.86 -3.76 -12.15
C GLN A 276 15.67 -3.67 -11.20
N GLU A 277 14.48 -3.99 -11.71
CA GLU A 277 13.35 -4.43 -10.90
C GLU A 277 13.91 -5.50 -9.94
N ARG A 278 14.09 -5.16 -8.67
CA ARG A 278 14.41 -6.14 -7.66
C ARG A 278 13.13 -6.93 -7.44
N ASN A 279 13.00 -8.07 -8.12
CA ASN A 279 11.96 -9.04 -7.87
C ASN A 279 12.03 -9.43 -6.40
N PHE A 280 11.03 -9.02 -5.62
CA PHE A 280 10.85 -9.52 -4.27
C PHE A 280 10.61 -11.04 -4.31
N PRO A 281 10.82 -11.79 -3.21
CA PRO A 281 10.36 -13.16 -3.13
C PRO A 281 8.89 -13.22 -3.52
N ARG A 282 8.52 -14.20 -4.31
CA ARG A 282 7.16 -14.33 -4.87
C ARG A 282 6.03 -14.03 -3.87
N PRO A 283 6.06 -14.49 -2.60
CA PRO A 283 4.99 -14.17 -1.64
C PRO A 283 4.89 -12.69 -1.28
N LEU A 284 6.01 -11.95 -1.26
CA LEU A 284 6.03 -10.52 -0.99
C LEU A 284 5.63 -9.70 -2.22
N ASP A 285 6.00 -10.16 -3.40
CA ASP A 285 5.58 -9.56 -4.66
C ASP A 285 4.04 -9.68 -4.83
N GLU A 286 3.50 -10.88 -4.62
CA GLU A 286 2.05 -11.12 -4.60
C GLU A 286 1.34 -10.24 -3.54
N LEU A 287 1.97 -10.02 -2.38
CA LEU A 287 1.43 -9.17 -1.32
C LEU A 287 1.41 -7.69 -1.75
N VAL A 288 2.48 -7.18 -2.35
CA VAL A 288 2.55 -5.80 -2.89
C VAL A 288 1.48 -5.58 -3.96
N HIS A 289 1.28 -6.58 -4.86
CA HIS A 289 0.23 -6.50 -5.88
C HIS A 289 -1.19 -6.53 -5.29
N ALA A 290 -1.39 -7.23 -4.17
CA ALA A 290 -2.70 -7.30 -3.50
C ALA A 290 -3.10 -5.98 -2.80
N VAL A 291 -2.15 -5.11 -2.46
CA VAL A 291 -2.45 -3.80 -1.86
C VAL A 291 -3.07 -2.88 -2.91
N ARG A 292 -4.25 -2.33 -2.64
CA ARG A 292 -5.00 -1.50 -3.59
C ARG A 292 -4.57 -0.03 -3.55
N SER A 293 -4.26 0.50 -2.36
CA SER A 293 -3.86 1.90 -2.22
C SER A 293 -2.39 2.12 -2.51
N THR A 294 -2.05 3.19 -3.20
CA THR A 294 -0.67 3.60 -3.50
C THR A 294 0.15 3.85 -2.23
N ALA A 295 -0.46 4.47 -1.22
CA ALA A 295 0.15 4.67 0.09
C ALA A 295 0.54 3.35 0.77
N GLY A 296 -0.38 2.37 0.75
CA GLY A 296 -0.12 1.04 1.29
C GLY A 296 0.96 0.27 0.52
N LYS A 297 0.95 0.35 -0.82
CA LYS A 297 2.03 -0.23 -1.66
C LYS A 297 3.39 0.37 -1.31
N ARG A 298 3.45 1.70 -1.16
CA ARG A 298 4.69 2.40 -0.77
C ARG A 298 5.15 1.98 0.62
N GLU A 299 4.27 2.00 1.60
CA GLU A 299 4.59 1.59 2.96
C GLU A 299 5.14 0.15 2.99
N LEU A 300 4.47 -0.77 2.32
CA LEU A 300 4.91 -2.16 2.25
C LEU A 300 6.27 -2.31 1.55
N ARG A 301 6.50 -1.60 0.42
CA ARG A 301 7.79 -1.57 -0.26
C ARG A 301 8.90 -0.96 0.62
N GLN A 302 8.59 0.07 1.40
CA GLN A 302 9.53 0.65 2.37
C GLN A 302 9.90 -0.35 3.46
N LEU A 303 8.94 -1.07 4.03
CA LEU A 303 9.19 -2.15 4.99
C LEU A 303 10.08 -3.23 4.40
N ILE A 304 9.78 -3.71 3.19
CA ILE A 304 10.57 -4.75 2.52
C ILE A 304 12.00 -4.26 2.25
N ARG A 305 12.18 -3.01 1.81
CA ARG A 305 13.52 -2.42 1.61
C ARG A 305 14.28 -2.27 2.93
N ALA A 306 13.63 -1.75 3.98
CA ALA A 306 14.24 -1.59 5.31
C ALA A 306 14.63 -2.94 5.93
N ALA A 307 13.92 -4.01 5.60
CA ALA A 307 14.25 -5.37 6.04
C ALA A 307 15.56 -5.91 5.45
N ARG A 308 16.12 -5.30 4.39
CA ARG A 308 17.38 -5.69 3.73
C ARG A 308 17.43 -7.18 3.42
N LEU A 309 16.39 -7.71 2.77
CA LEU A 309 16.23 -9.14 2.53
C LEU A 309 17.25 -9.72 1.53
N ASP A 310 17.93 -8.87 0.78
CA ASP A 310 19.04 -9.17 -0.14
C ASP A 310 20.33 -9.50 0.59
N GLN A 311 20.45 -9.16 1.87
CA GLN A 311 21.66 -9.42 2.66
C GLN A 311 21.55 -10.76 3.38
N PRO A 312 22.50 -11.69 3.19
CA PRO A 312 22.54 -12.95 3.90
C PRO A 312 22.57 -12.74 5.43
N VAL A 313 21.88 -13.59 6.15
CA VAL A 313 21.95 -13.68 7.60
C VAL A 313 22.53 -15.02 7.98
N SER A 314 23.20 -15.07 9.12
CA SER A 314 23.68 -16.31 9.73
C SER A 314 23.17 -16.39 11.16
N VAL A 315 23.06 -17.61 11.67
CA VAL A 315 22.79 -17.89 13.08
C VAL A 315 23.86 -18.82 13.60
N ASP A 316 24.46 -18.48 14.73
CA ASP A 316 25.40 -19.37 15.39
C ASP A 316 24.67 -20.50 16.12
N ALA A 317 25.40 -21.60 16.42
CA ALA A 317 24.81 -22.80 16.99
C ALA A 317 24.22 -22.57 18.41
N GLU A 318 24.80 -21.66 19.21
CA GLU A 318 24.33 -21.35 20.56
C GLU A 318 23.02 -20.57 20.50
N THR A 319 22.96 -19.53 19.67
CA THR A 319 21.75 -18.75 19.44
C THR A 319 20.63 -19.60 18.86
N ALA A 320 20.93 -20.43 17.84
CA ALA A 320 19.97 -21.34 17.27
C ALA A 320 19.41 -22.30 18.34
N ALA A 321 20.30 -22.96 19.12
CA ALA A 321 19.90 -23.90 20.16
C ALA A 321 19.00 -23.24 21.22
N ARG A 322 19.32 -22.01 21.64
CA ARG A 322 18.52 -21.25 22.59
C ARG A 322 17.12 -20.93 22.02
N MET A 323 17.05 -20.43 20.80
CA MET A 323 15.80 -20.06 20.17
C MET A 323 14.88 -21.27 19.93
N VAL A 324 15.42 -22.37 19.40
CA VAL A 324 14.59 -23.55 19.10
C VAL A 324 14.43 -24.50 20.27
N HIS A 325 14.93 -24.16 21.48
CA HIS A 325 14.87 -25.03 22.67
C HIS A 325 13.48 -25.61 22.93
N PRO A 326 12.36 -24.86 22.90
CA PRO A 326 11.05 -25.45 23.16
C PRO A 326 10.65 -26.52 22.13
N TYR A 327 10.99 -26.33 20.88
CA TYR A 327 10.74 -27.31 19.81
C TYR A 327 11.67 -28.53 19.97
N THR A 328 12.95 -28.33 20.23
CA THR A 328 13.93 -29.40 20.45
C THR A 328 13.50 -30.26 21.66
N TRP A 329 13.05 -29.61 22.73
CA TRP A 329 12.50 -30.30 23.89
C TRP A 329 11.31 -31.19 23.50
N LEU A 330 10.35 -30.65 22.76
CA LEU A 330 9.16 -31.39 22.32
C LEU A 330 9.54 -32.58 21.41
N LEU A 331 10.45 -32.40 20.48
CA LEU A 331 10.94 -33.46 19.59
C LEU A 331 11.65 -34.57 20.35
N ASN A 332 12.44 -34.23 21.39
CA ASN A 332 13.12 -35.21 22.24
C ASN A 332 12.15 -35.94 23.20
N ARG A 333 11.06 -35.29 23.58
CA ARG A 333 10.03 -35.89 24.43
C ARG A 333 9.21 -36.94 23.69
N ILE A 334 9.07 -36.81 22.37
CA ILE A 334 8.34 -37.78 21.54
C ILE A 334 9.32 -38.87 21.11
N SER A 335 9.16 -40.08 21.67
CA SER A 335 9.95 -41.25 21.25
C SER A 335 9.66 -41.63 19.79
N ASP A 336 10.45 -42.54 19.24
CA ASP A 336 10.24 -43.03 17.86
C ASP A 336 8.90 -43.76 17.72
N ASP A 337 8.37 -44.36 18.81
CA ASP A 337 7.06 -44.97 18.87
C ASP A 337 5.93 -43.93 19.03
N GLY A 338 6.25 -42.68 19.35
CA GLY A 338 5.32 -41.58 19.55
C GLY A 338 4.74 -41.52 20.97
N ILE A 339 3.84 -40.55 21.18
CA ILE A 339 3.06 -40.39 22.41
C ILE A 339 1.61 -40.77 22.14
N LYS A 340 1.05 -41.66 22.96
CA LYS A 340 -0.39 -41.97 22.90
C LYS A 340 -1.17 -40.81 23.47
N LEU A 341 -2.01 -40.20 22.62
CA LEU A 341 -2.89 -39.10 23.02
C LEU A 341 -4.07 -39.61 23.86
N THR A 342 -4.66 -38.74 24.64
CA THR A 342 -5.93 -38.99 25.35
C THR A 342 -7.05 -39.28 24.32
N SER A 343 -8.18 -39.81 24.79
CA SER A 343 -9.36 -40.07 23.94
C SER A 343 -9.85 -38.80 23.22
N ALA A 344 -9.65 -37.61 23.83
CA ALA A 344 -9.97 -36.32 23.27
C ALA A 344 -8.87 -35.75 22.32
N GLY A 345 -7.77 -36.48 22.11
CA GLY A 345 -6.69 -36.10 21.18
C GLY A 345 -5.68 -35.11 21.74
N TYR A 346 -5.56 -34.97 23.06
CA TYR A 346 -4.61 -34.10 23.75
C TYR A 346 -3.44 -34.90 24.33
N LEU A 347 -2.35 -34.20 24.67
CA LEU A 347 -1.23 -34.78 25.42
C LEU A 347 -1.69 -35.27 26.81
N PRO A 348 -1.20 -36.43 27.26
CA PRO A 348 -1.41 -36.89 28.65
C PRO A 348 -0.85 -35.89 29.68
N PRO A 349 -1.46 -35.79 30.89
CA PRO A 349 -1.05 -34.85 31.94
C PRO A 349 0.45 -34.82 32.25
N ALA A 350 1.08 -35.99 32.34
CA ALA A 350 2.51 -36.09 32.63
C ALA A 350 3.43 -35.39 31.61
N HIS A 351 3.01 -35.29 30.36
CA HIS A 351 3.76 -34.54 29.33
C HIS A 351 3.50 -33.05 29.44
N VAL A 352 2.29 -32.63 29.83
CA VAL A 352 1.93 -31.23 30.06
C VAL A 352 2.69 -30.67 31.26
N GLU A 353 2.67 -31.38 32.41
CA GLU A 353 3.40 -31.01 33.62
C GLU A 353 4.91 -30.90 33.37
N ALA A 354 5.48 -31.85 32.63
CA ALA A 354 6.87 -31.80 32.25
C ALA A 354 7.19 -30.57 31.38
N ALA A 355 6.34 -30.24 30.37
CA ALA A 355 6.52 -29.06 29.56
C ALA A 355 6.48 -27.77 30.38
N MET A 356 5.53 -27.67 31.30
CA MET A 356 5.39 -26.50 32.17
C MET A 356 6.62 -26.31 33.08
N THR A 357 7.19 -27.41 33.60
CA THR A 357 8.35 -27.37 34.49
C THR A 357 9.66 -27.17 33.73
N GLU A 358 9.92 -28.00 32.72
CA GLU A 358 11.22 -28.05 32.03
C GLU A 358 11.42 -26.88 31.06
N LEU A 359 10.34 -26.26 30.55
CA LEU A 359 10.39 -25.08 29.70
C LEU A 359 10.07 -23.77 30.43
N SER A 360 9.88 -23.85 31.78
CA SER A 360 9.54 -22.69 32.64
C SER A 360 8.30 -21.89 32.16
N LEU A 361 7.31 -22.58 31.59
CA LEU A 361 6.10 -21.94 31.04
C LEU A 361 5.13 -21.48 32.14
N GLY A 362 5.40 -21.76 33.42
CA GLY A 362 4.60 -21.35 34.57
C GLY A 362 4.53 -19.83 34.74
N GLU A 363 5.53 -19.07 34.29
CA GLU A 363 5.54 -17.61 34.31
C GLU A 363 4.52 -17.01 33.34
N GLU A 364 4.19 -17.73 32.29
CA GLU A 364 3.24 -17.30 31.23
C GLU A 364 1.80 -17.79 31.52
N TRP A 365 1.57 -18.57 32.61
CA TRP A 365 0.30 -19.27 32.81
C TRP A 365 -0.16 -19.31 34.28
N MET A 366 -1.39 -18.87 34.54
CA MET A 366 -1.99 -18.82 35.88
C MET A 366 -2.88 -20.05 36.23
N GLY A 367 -2.84 -21.15 35.47
CA GLY A 367 -3.64 -22.36 35.68
C GLY A 367 -2.83 -23.50 36.31
N GLU A 368 -3.48 -24.64 36.63
CA GLU A 368 -2.84 -25.82 37.21
C GLU A 368 -1.76 -26.46 36.30
N GLY A 369 -1.77 -26.16 34.98
CA GLY A 369 -0.74 -26.65 34.06
C GLY A 369 -0.70 -28.18 33.88
N ASN A 370 -1.82 -28.88 34.08
CA ASN A 370 -1.89 -30.35 34.06
C ASN A 370 -2.74 -30.93 32.92
N ARG A 371 -3.52 -30.10 32.19
CA ARG A 371 -4.35 -30.53 31.05
C ARG A 371 -4.06 -29.65 29.84
N GLU A 372 -3.67 -30.26 28.72
CA GLU A 372 -3.26 -29.53 27.54
C GLU A 372 -4.33 -28.52 27.03
N ASN A 373 -5.61 -28.94 26.97
CA ASN A 373 -6.71 -28.06 26.56
C ASN A 373 -6.98 -26.88 27.50
N GLN A 374 -6.41 -26.90 28.71
CA GLN A 374 -6.47 -25.84 29.71
C GLN A 374 -5.11 -25.17 29.91
N THR A 375 -4.08 -25.56 29.17
CA THR A 375 -2.70 -25.06 29.30
C THR A 375 -2.22 -24.57 27.96
N LEU A 376 -2.70 -23.35 27.60
CA LEU A 376 -2.47 -22.76 26.26
C LEU A 376 -0.98 -22.73 25.84
N PRO A 377 0.00 -22.43 26.71
CA PRO A 377 1.40 -22.44 26.30
C PRO A 377 1.86 -23.79 25.74
N VAL A 378 1.42 -24.91 26.30
CA VAL A 378 1.76 -26.27 25.84
C VAL A 378 0.96 -26.64 24.59
N LEU A 379 -0.33 -26.30 24.55
CA LEU A 379 -1.19 -26.51 23.40
C LEU A 379 -0.62 -25.79 22.18
N HIS A 380 -0.30 -24.51 22.30
CA HIS A 380 0.27 -23.69 21.22
C HIS A 380 1.64 -24.21 20.74
N LEU A 381 2.50 -24.68 21.65
CA LEU A 381 3.77 -25.31 21.26
C LEU A 381 3.55 -26.55 20.39
N ARG A 382 2.64 -27.44 20.78
CA ARG A 382 2.35 -28.65 20.00
C ARG A 382 1.69 -28.33 18.66
N GLU A 383 0.73 -27.40 18.64
CA GLU A 383 0.02 -27.01 17.41
C GLU A 383 0.95 -26.29 16.45
N SER A 384 1.76 -25.34 16.92
CA SER A 384 2.76 -24.70 16.08
C SER A 384 3.76 -25.71 15.52
N ALA A 385 4.24 -26.67 16.31
CA ALA A 385 5.12 -27.73 15.82
C ALA A 385 4.46 -28.61 14.74
N ALA A 386 3.14 -28.86 14.84
CA ALA A 386 2.40 -29.58 13.81
C ALA A 386 2.25 -28.72 12.54
N ASN A 387 1.89 -27.43 12.67
CA ASN A 387 1.75 -26.49 11.56
C ASN A 387 3.09 -26.28 10.82
N MET A 388 4.21 -26.33 11.56
CA MET A 388 5.56 -26.26 10.99
C MET A 388 6.04 -27.60 10.39
N GLY A 389 5.17 -28.63 10.35
CA GLY A 389 5.47 -29.92 9.74
C GLY A 389 6.44 -30.81 10.53
N LEU A 390 6.58 -30.57 11.82
CA LEU A 390 7.43 -31.37 12.70
C LEU A 390 6.66 -32.58 13.26
N LEU A 391 5.37 -32.45 13.50
CA LEU A 391 4.52 -33.44 14.11
C LEU A 391 3.37 -33.87 13.21
N ARG A 392 2.86 -35.09 13.44
CA ARG A 392 1.65 -35.60 12.81
C ARG A 392 0.86 -36.46 13.77
N LYS A 393 -0.49 -36.41 13.69
CA LYS A 393 -1.39 -37.33 14.41
C LYS A 393 -1.74 -38.51 13.50
N ARG A 394 -1.64 -39.73 14.02
CA ARG A 394 -2.06 -40.93 13.32
C ARG A 394 -2.60 -41.98 14.31
N ARG A 395 -3.84 -42.41 14.16
CA ARG A 395 -4.49 -43.45 15.00
C ARG A 395 -4.35 -43.22 16.51
N GLY A 396 -4.59 -41.94 16.95
CA GLY A 396 -4.48 -41.58 18.35
C GLY A 396 -3.04 -41.45 18.92
N MET A 397 -2.05 -41.52 18.00
CA MET A 397 -0.64 -41.31 18.36
C MET A 397 -0.16 -39.95 17.81
N LEU A 398 0.62 -39.24 18.58
CA LEU A 398 1.42 -38.10 18.15
C LEU A 398 2.82 -38.60 17.78
N LEU A 399 3.20 -38.40 16.54
CA LEU A 399 4.42 -38.92 15.93
C LEU A 399 5.30 -37.81 15.36
N LEU A 400 6.60 -38.01 15.37
CA LEU A 400 7.54 -37.20 14.59
C LEU A 400 7.36 -37.45 13.10
N THR A 401 7.48 -36.39 12.28
CA THR A 401 7.66 -36.54 10.84
C THR A 401 9.06 -37.06 10.52
N SER A 402 9.28 -37.60 9.33
CA SER A 402 10.63 -38.03 8.90
C SER A 402 11.63 -36.86 8.94
N ARG A 403 11.17 -35.67 8.56
CA ARG A 403 11.97 -34.44 8.60
C ARG A 403 12.35 -34.07 10.04
N ALA A 404 11.41 -34.10 10.97
CA ALA A 404 11.67 -33.79 12.38
C ALA A 404 12.72 -34.70 13.03
N ARG A 405 12.72 -36.00 12.69
CA ARG A 405 13.75 -36.92 13.18
C ARG A 405 15.17 -36.51 12.78
N GLY A 406 15.34 -36.04 11.52
CA GLY A 406 16.63 -35.54 11.06
C GLY A 406 17.06 -34.21 11.67
N LEU A 407 16.09 -33.40 12.12
CA LEU A 407 16.36 -32.07 12.70
C LEU A 407 16.56 -32.09 14.22
N ARG A 408 16.18 -33.17 14.90
CA ARG A 408 16.19 -33.29 16.38
C ARG A 408 17.55 -33.01 17.03
N ALA A 409 18.64 -33.39 16.37
CA ALA A 409 20.00 -33.25 16.87
C ALA A 409 20.75 -32.03 16.27
N ASP A 410 20.11 -31.25 15.39
CA ASP A 410 20.74 -30.11 14.70
C ASP A 410 19.89 -28.85 14.90
N PRO A 411 20.18 -28.04 15.93
CA PRO A 411 19.46 -26.81 16.23
C PRO A 411 19.52 -25.78 15.08
N VAL A 412 20.63 -25.68 14.36
CA VAL A 412 20.78 -24.74 13.25
C VAL A 412 19.88 -25.15 12.09
N ALA A 413 19.89 -26.44 11.74
CA ALA A 413 18.99 -26.96 10.71
C ALA A 413 17.51 -26.83 11.12
N LEU A 414 17.18 -27.02 12.40
CA LEU A 414 15.82 -26.84 12.92
C LEU A 414 15.40 -25.37 12.85
N TRP A 415 16.30 -24.43 13.21
CA TRP A 415 16.06 -23.00 13.12
C TRP A 415 15.73 -22.58 11.68
N TRP A 416 16.54 -23.02 10.70
CA TRP A 416 16.29 -22.77 9.30
C TRP A 416 14.99 -23.41 8.80
N HIS A 417 14.69 -24.61 9.21
CA HIS A 417 13.45 -25.29 8.88
C HIS A 417 12.22 -24.49 9.32
N LEU A 418 12.27 -23.91 10.53
CA LEU A 418 11.20 -23.04 11.03
C LEU A 418 11.13 -21.75 10.23
N ALA A 419 12.25 -21.08 9.96
CA ALA A 419 12.29 -19.86 9.17
C ALA A 419 11.70 -20.05 7.76
N GLU A 420 12.07 -21.14 7.06
CA GLU A 420 11.59 -21.46 5.72
C GLU A 420 10.09 -21.74 5.61
N ARG A 421 9.43 -21.99 6.75
CA ARG A 421 7.99 -22.28 6.83
C ARG A 421 7.16 -21.14 7.37
N MET A 422 7.78 -20.01 7.64
CA MET A 422 7.06 -18.80 8.06
C MET A 422 6.51 -18.01 6.86
N PRO A 423 5.33 -17.41 6.96
CA PRO A 423 4.33 -17.67 7.99
C PRO A 423 3.77 -19.10 7.90
N PRO A 424 3.21 -19.65 8.99
CA PRO A 424 2.57 -20.97 8.95
C PRO A 424 1.48 -21.04 7.87
N LYS A 425 1.34 -22.19 7.23
CA LYS A 425 0.35 -22.37 6.17
C LYS A 425 -1.06 -22.24 6.74
N SER A 426 -1.85 -21.37 6.15
CA SER A 426 -3.27 -21.22 6.42
C SER A 426 -4.08 -21.28 5.10
N PRO A 427 -5.28 -21.88 5.10
CA PRO A 427 -6.20 -21.77 3.98
C PRO A 427 -6.77 -20.34 3.82
N ASP A 428 -6.79 -19.55 4.91
CA ASP A 428 -7.27 -18.17 4.90
C ASP A 428 -6.21 -17.22 4.30
N PRO A 429 -6.53 -16.51 3.19
CA PRO A 429 -5.64 -15.53 2.61
C PRO A 429 -5.31 -14.37 3.57
N CYS A 430 -6.26 -13.93 4.42
CA CYS A 430 -6.05 -12.85 5.38
C CYS A 430 -4.96 -13.22 6.39
N GLU A 431 -5.00 -14.44 6.94
CA GLU A 431 -4.00 -14.92 7.91
C GLU A 431 -2.60 -15.02 7.28
N ARG A 432 -2.50 -15.51 6.03
CA ARG A 432 -1.22 -15.57 5.32
C ARG A 432 -0.64 -14.18 5.07
N GLN A 433 -1.47 -13.23 4.63
CA GLN A 433 -1.06 -11.84 4.38
C GLN A 433 -0.69 -11.13 5.68
N ALA A 434 -1.47 -11.30 6.75
CA ALA A 434 -1.17 -10.77 8.07
C ALA A 434 0.18 -11.28 8.59
N GLY A 435 0.46 -12.58 8.43
CA GLY A 435 1.74 -13.17 8.82
C GLY A 435 2.93 -12.60 8.04
N LEU A 436 2.79 -12.39 6.73
CA LEU A 436 3.84 -11.77 5.89
C LEU A 436 4.09 -10.31 6.26
N ILE A 437 3.03 -9.52 6.48
CA ILE A 437 3.13 -8.11 6.89
C ILE A 437 3.81 -8.02 8.26
N LEU A 438 3.40 -8.84 9.22
CA LEU A 438 4.02 -8.87 10.54
C LEU A 438 5.52 -9.18 10.44
N LEU A 439 5.91 -10.21 9.69
CA LEU A 439 7.31 -10.55 9.49
C LEU A 439 8.10 -9.41 8.82
N ALA A 440 7.52 -8.72 7.84
CA ALA A 440 8.14 -7.57 7.19
C ALA A 440 8.34 -6.40 8.16
N ALA A 441 7.33 -6.09 8.98
CA ALA A 441 7.43 -5.04 9.99
C ALA A 441 8.50 -5.33 11.05
N LEU A 442 8.60 -6.59 11.50
CA LEU A 442 9.62 -7.02 12.46
C LEU A 442 11.03 -7.01 11.84
N ALA A 443 11.18 -7.52 10.61
CA ALA A 443 12.44 -7.55 9.89
C ALA A 443 12.99 -6.14 9.59
N ALA A 444 12.09 -5.21 9.32
CA ALA A 444 12.39 -3.79 9.09
C ALA A 444 12.65 -3.00 10.40
N GLN A 445 12.39 -3.58 11.56
CA GLN A 445 12.39 -2.87 12.85
C GLN A 445 11.51 -1.60 12.79
N ALA A 446 10.35 -1.72 12.14
CA ALA A 446 9.47 -0.59 11.88
C ALA A 446 9.12 0.17 13.16
N ALA A 447 9.11 1.49 13.07
CA ALA A 447 8.66 2.34 14.16
C ALA A 447 7.15 2.12 14.41
N GLY A 448 6.74 2.02 15.66
CA GLY A 448 5.34 1.85 16.05
C GLY A 448 4.96 0.39 16.37
N ASP A 449 3.66 0.17 16.53
CA ASP A 449 3.11 -1.13 16.86
C ASP A 449 2.91 -1.98 15.59
N PRO A 450 3.54 -3.17 15.48
CA PRO A 450 3.35 -4.06 14.34
C PRO A 450 1.89 -4.44 14.06
N ASP A 451 1.01 -4.42 15.09
CA ASP A 451 -0.41 -4.71 14.89
C ASP A 451 -1.14 -3.57 14.18
N VAL A 452 -0.78 -2.33 14.49
CA VAL A 452 -1.29 -1.14 13.80
C VAL A 452 -0.87 -1.17 12.33
N ILE A 453 0.41 -1.45 12.07
CA ILE A 453 0.95 -1.56 10.69
C ILE A 453 0.22 -2.69 9.94
N THR A 454 0.06 -3.85 10.57
CA THR A 454 -0.63 -5.01 9.96
C THR A 454 -2.09 -4.70 9.67
N ALA A 455 -2.82 -4.04 10.60
CA ALA A 455 -4.21 -3.66 10.40
C ALA A 455 -4.38 -2.72 9.22
N ARG A 456 -3.56 -1.67 9.15
CA ARG A 456 -3.58 -0.67 8.08
C ARG A 456 -3.27 -1.28 6.71
N LEU A 457 -2.24 -2.12 6.61
CA LEU A 457 -1.89 -2.76 5.34
C LEU A 457 -2.91 -3.83 4.92
N LEU A 458 -3.53 -4.56 5.85
CA LEU A 458 -4.64 -5.45 5.53
C LEU A 458 -5.87 -4.68 5.03
N SER A 459 -6.19 -3.52 5.64
CA SER A 459 -7.26 -2.64 5.15
C SER A 459 -6.92 -2.08 3.76
N ALA A 460 -5.65 -1.73 3.50
CA ALA A 460 -5.18 -1.29 2.19
C ALA A 460 -5.26 -2.38 1.10
N ILE A 461 -5.24 -3.66 1.48
CA ILE A 461 -5.52 -4.80 0.57
C ILE A 461 -7.03 -4.91 0.29
N GLY A 462 -7.88 -4.40 1.19
CA GLY A 462 -9.34 -4.44 1.09
C GLY A 462 -10.00 -5.38 2.09
N TRP A 463 -9.28 -5.84 3.11
CA TRP A 463 -9.88 -6.57 4.23
C TRP A 463 -10.62 -5.61 5.15
N ILE A 464 -11.87 -5.96 5.49
CA ILE A 464 -12.75 -5.18 6.38
C ILE A 464 -13.35 -6.10 7.45
N ASN A 465 -13.82 -5.53 8.54
CA ASN A 465 -14.62 -6.25 9.53
C ASN A 465 -15.97 -6.66 8.93
N GLY A 466 -16.65 -7.64 9.54
CA GLY A 466 -17.96 -8.10 9.09
C GLY A 466 -19.07 -7.05 9.14
N ASP A 467 -18.85 -5.93 9.82
CA ASP A 467 -19.73 -4.76 9.88
C ASP A 467 -19.39 -3.67 8.85
N GLY A 468 -18.40 -3.93 7.97
CA GLY A 468 -17.94 -2.99 6.94
C GLY A 468 -16.93 -1.95 7.41
N THR A 469 -16.51 -1.99 8.69
CA THR A 469 -15.50 -1.06 9.22
C THR A 469 -14.07 -1.55 8.92
N GLU A 470 -13.12 -0.62 8.96
CA GLU A 470 -11.68 -0.93 8.84
C GLU A 470 -11.21 -1.89 9.93
N LEU A 471 -10.18 -2.69 9.61
CA LEU A 471 -9.58 -3.59 10.57
C LEU A 471 -8.84 -2.81 11.67
N LYS A 472 -9.05 -3.25 12.92
CA LYS A 472 -8.32 -2.73 14.09
C LYS A 472 -7.17 -3.67 14.48
N GLU A 473 -6.28 -3.17 15.32
CA GLU A 473 -5.11 -3.92 15.82
C GLU A 473 -5.48 -5.30 16.38
N LEU A 474 -6.62 -5.39 17.09
CA LEU A 474 -7.10 -6.65 17.68
C LEU A 474 -7.40 -7.71 16.62
N THR A 475 -8.04 -7.30 15.51
CA THR A 475 -8.37 -8.20 14.40
C THR A 475 -7.10 -8.61 13.65
N ALA A 476 -6.17 -7.67 13.42
CA ALA A 476 -4.87 -7.96 12.82
C ALA A 476 -4.01 -8.89 13.68
N GLY A 477 -4.04 -8.69 15.00
CA GLY A 477 -3.40 -9.57 15.96
C GLY A 477 -3.95 -11.01 15.91
N HIS A 478 -5.26 -11.17 15.72
CA HIS A 478 -5.88 -12.48 15.52
C HIS A 478 -5.49 -13.08 14.15
N ALA A 479 -5.53 -12.31 13.08
CA ALA A 479 -5.14 -12.80 11.74
C ALA A 479 -3.67 -13.24 11.68
N SER A 480 -2.77 -12.63 12.46
CA SER A 480 -1.35 -13.01 12.55
C SER A 480 -1.04 -14.01 13.69
N TRP A 481 -2.05 -14.59 14.32
CA TRP A 481 -1.92 -15.36 15.56
C TRP A 481 -0.95 -16.53 15.47
N ASP A 482 -1.08 -17.39 14.47
CA ASP A 482 -0.22 -18.56 14.29
C ASP A 482 1.25 -18.17 14.07
N THR A 483 1.49 -17.07 13.33
CA THR A 483 2.82 -16.49 13.15
C THR A 483 3.41 -16.02 14.48
N ARG A 484 2.60 -15.35 15.32
CA ARG A 484 3.00 -14.87 16.64
C ARG A 484 3.32 -15.99 17.61
N ILE A 485 2.54 -17.07 17.59
CA ILE A 485 2.81 -18.24 18.42
C ILE A 485 4.23 -18.76 18.15
N VAL A 486 4.58 -18.97 16.89
CA VAL A 486 5.92 -19.46 16.54
C VAL A 486 7.00 -18.48 17.01
N LEU A 487 6.84 -17.19 16.74
CA LEU A 487 7.81 -16.16 17.13
C LEU A 487 7.98 -16.08 18.67
N ARG A 488 6.88 -16.18 19.42
CA ARG A 488 6.95 -16.22 20.90
C ARG A 488 7.67 -17.45 21.40
N ARG A 489 7.35 -18.63 20.85
CA ARG A 489 8.03 -19.89 21.25
C ARG A 489 9.53 -19.88 20.94
N LEU A 490 9.96 -19.10 19.95
CA LEU A 490 11.37 -18.86 19.62
C LEU A 490 12.03 -17.78 20.48
N GLY A 491 11.30 -17.09 21.36
CA GLY A 491 11.82 -15.91 22.06
C GLY A 491 12.16 -14.75 21.10
N ALA A 492 11.56 -14.73 19.91
CA ALA A 492 11.78 -13.70 18.89
C ALA A 492 11.03 -12.39 19.18
N LEU A 493 10.07 -12.42 20.11
CA LEU A 493 9.32 -11.25 20.57
C LEU A 493 9.55 -11.03 22.06
N THR A 494 9.70 -9.75 22.46
CA THR A 494 9.73 -9.40 23.89
C THR A 494 8.32 -9.43 24.45
N ASP A 495 8.15 -10.00 25.64
CA ASP A 495 6.95 -9.83 26.45
C ASP A 495 7.20 -8.69 27.44
N ASP A 496 6.41 -7.61 27.39
CA ASP A 496 6.53 -6.50 28.33
C ASP A 496 5.62 -6.66 29.58
N GLY A 497 5.06 -7.85 29.78
CA GLY A 497 4.21 -8.20 30.94
C GLY A 497 2.85 -7.50 30.96
N ARG A 498 2.47 -6.78 29.91
CA ARG A 498 1.15 -6.17 29.78
C ARG A 498 0.13 -7.17 29.27
N LEU A 499 -1.14 -6.98 29.63
CA LEU A 499 -2.27 -7.77 29.11
C LEU A 499 -2.37 -7.75 27.56
N ARG A 500 -1.74 -6.76 26.91
CA ARG A 500 -1.60 -6.60 25.44
C ARG A 500 -0.27 -5.92 25.14
N PRO A 501 0.84 -6.67 25.15
CA PRO A 501 2.13 -6.09 24.80
C PRO A 501 2.19 -5.75 23.31
N ALA A 502 2.63 -4.55 22.99
CA ALA A 502 3.12 -4.25 21.65
C ALA A 502 4.30 -5.20 21.39
N ALA A 503 4.13 -6.14 20.48
CA ALA A 503 5.13 -7.18 20.22
C ALA A 503 6.37 -6.53 19.58
N LYS A 504 7.42 -6.29 20.38
CA LYS A 504 8.70 -5.80 19.89
C LYS A 504 9.62 -6.97 19.56
N PRO A 505 10.30 -6.97 18.40
CA PRO A 505 11.26 -8.02 18.09
C PRO A 505 12.50 -7.90 18.99
N THR A 506 13.05 -9.05 19.37
CA THR A 506 14.43 -9.15 19.86
C THR A 506 15.41 -9.02 18.67
N ALA A 507 16.70 -8.80 18.93
CA ALA A 507 17.70 -8.78 17.86
C ALA A 507 17.72 -10.11 17.08
N GLU A 508 17.60 -11.23 17.78
CA GLU A 508 17.48 -12.54 17.17
C GLU A 508 16.15 -12.72 16.42
N GLY A 509 15.06 -12.09 16.90
CA GLY A 509 13.77 -12.06 16.24
C GLY A 509 13.80 -11.32 14.91
N VAL A 510 14.52 -10.19 14.82
CA VAL A 510 14.76 -9.47 13.57
C VAL A 510 15.52 -10.37 12.59
N THR A 511 16.58 -11.02 13.06
CA THR A 511 17.39 -11.94 12.24
C THR A 511 16.55 -13.12 11.74
N PHE A 512 15.70 -13.69 12.58
CA PHE A 512 14.78 -14.77 12.20
C PHE A 512 13.75 -14.32 11.17
N ALA A 513 13.12 -13.15 11.37
CA ALA A 513 12.14 -12.61 10.44
C ALA A 513 12.78 -12.33 9.05
N ARG A 514 14.00 -11.80 9.01
CA ARG A 514 14.77 -11.62 7.77
C ARG A 514 15.06 -12.95 7.07
N ALA A 515 15.47 -13.97 7.81
CA ALA A 515 15.69 -15.32 7.28
C ALA A 515 14.40 -15.93 6.71
N ALA A 516 13.27 -15.69 7.38
CA ALA A 516 11.94 -16.16 6.93
C ALA A 516 11.52 -15.54 5.58
N LEU A 517 11.84 -14.26 5.37
CA LEU A 517 11.47 -13.49 4.18
C LEU A 517 12.59 -13.39 3.13
N ARG A 518 13.69 -14.09 3.30
CA ARG A 518 14.91 -13.95 2.48
C ARG A 518 14.69 -14.07 0.98
N THR A 519 15.52 -13.35 0.22
CA THR A 519 15.62 -13.41 -1.26
C THR A 519 16.86 -14.15 -1.76
N TRP A 520 17.73 -14.59 -0.87
CA TRP A 520 19.00 -15.24 -1.13
C TRP A 520 18.92 -16.75 -0.82
N PRO A 521 19.71 -17.61 -1.48
CA PRO A 521 19.69 -19.05 -1.22
C PRO A 521 20.19 -19.37 0.20
N HIS A 522 19.66 -20.44 0.76
CA HIS A 522 20.19 -21.03 1.98
C HIS A 522 21.55 -21.66 1.69
N GLY A 523 22.59 -21.20 2.38
CA GLY A 523 23.95 -21.71 2.26
C GLY A 523 24.14 -23.05 2.96
#